data_948ed8c6090dfbe8c6f146436028801c
#
_entry.id   948ed8c6090dfbe8c6f146436028801c
#
_cell.length_a   1.000
_cell.length_b   1.000
_cell.length_c   1.000
_cell.angle_alpha   90.00
_cell.angle_beta   90.00
_cell.angle_gamma   90.00
#
_symmetry.space_group_name_H-M   'P 1'
#
loop_
_entity.id
_entity.type
_entity.pdbx_description
1 polymer ?
#
loop_
_entity_poly.entity_id
_entity_poly.type
_entity_poly.pdbx_seq_one_letter_code
_entity_poly.pdbx_strand_id
1 'polypeptide(L)'
;RKSEIKNMLPTYISFMKQHHTKYPEYTYLIPVADKSTMEYIQTNFSFEDLPIIIDINCSKDFLSISKLSVVTSGTATLEAAILGAEPIICYKTASLNYFIISRMLKVNDVGLPNLLLDSRQFPELIQKACTAQSILQEAEIIQARDSNDMIVNKLRNLLRGKGREEVVKRISLL
;
A
#
# COMPACT_ATOMS: atom_id res chain seq x y z
N ARG A 1 1.12 -4.96 -12.61
CA ARG A 1 1.87 -5.83 -13.53
C ARG A 1 1.80 -7.29 -13.05
N LYS A 2 1.67 -8.26 -13.97
CA LYS A 2 1.56 -9.71 -13.62
C LYS A 2 2.75 -10.20 -12.76
N SER A 3 3.96 -9.71 -13.01
CA SER A 3 5.14 -10.05 -12.21
C SER A 3 5.05 -9.56 -10.76
N GLU A 4 4.52 -8.39 -10.52
CA GLU A 4 4.32 -7.85 -9.17
C GLU A 4 3.23 -8.65 -8.44
N ILE A 5 2.11 -8.93 -9.11
CA ILE A 5 1.04 -9.79 -8.57
C ILE A 5 1.60 -11.16 -8.17
N LYS A 6 2.36 -11.80 -9.06
CA LYS A 6 2.98 -13.11 -8.78
C LYS A 6 3.89 -13.08 -7.55
N ASN A 7 4.63 -11.99 -7.35
CA ASN A 7 5.59 -11.87 -6.25
C ASN A 7 4.94 -11.43 -4.93
N MET A 8 3.91 -10.60 -4.98
CA MET A 8 3.34 -9.95 -3.79
C MET A 8 2.07 -10.64 -3.28
N LEU A 9 1.19 -11.05 -4.20
CA LEU A 9 -0.14 -11.57 -3.83
C LEU A 9 -0.10 -12.80 -2.90
N PRO A 10 0.84 -13.76 -3.03
CA PRO A 10 0.95 -14.87 -2.06
C PRO A 10 1.20 -14.39 -0.62
N THR A 11 2.02 -13.35 -0.44
CA THR A 11 2.26 -12.75 0.88
C THR A 11 1.00 -12.07 1.41
N TYR A 12 0.26 -11.38 0.55
CA TYR A 12 -1.00 -10.74 0.92
C TYR A 12 -2.10 -11.74 1.26
N ILE A 13 -2.23 -12.84 0.51
CA ILE A 13 -3.17 -13.92 0.84
C ILE A 13 -2.83 -14.54 2.21
N SER A 14 -1.55 -14.81 2.47
CA SER A 14 -1.12 -15.32 3.77
C SER A 14 -1.43 -14.34 4.92
N PHE A 15 -1.25 -13.04 4.69
CA PHE A 15 -1.66 -12.00 5.64
C PHE A 15 -3.19 -12.03 5.85
N MET A 16 -3.99 -12.02 4.77
CA MET A 16 -5.45 -12.02 4.86
C MET A 16 -5.98 -13.23 5.64
N LYS A 17 -5.42 -14.42 5.43
CA LYS A 17 -5.78 -15.63 6.19
C LYS A 17 -5.50 -15.47 7.69
N GLN A 18 -4.31 -14.97 8.06
CA GLN A 18 -3.94 -14.75 9.47
C GLN A 18 -4.81 -13.65 10.09
N HIS A 19 -5.06 -12.58 9.38
CA HIS A 19 -5.89 -11.48 9.83
C HIS A 19 -7.36 -11.91 10.01
N HIS A 20 -7.93 -12.65 9.05
CA HIS A 20 -9.30 -13.12 9.11
C HIS A 20 -9.55 -14.09 10.29
N THR A 21 -8.54 -14.88 10.66
CA THR A 21 -8.64 -15.74 11.85
C THR A 21 -8.84 -14.94 13.13
N LYS A 22 -8.28 -13.74 13.23
CA LYS A 22 -8.42 -12.85 14.40
C LYS A 22 -9.60 -11.89 14.29
N TYR A 23 -9.91 -11.46 13.06
CA TYR A 23 -10.87 -10.40 12.74
C TYR A 23 -11.81 -10.85 11.62
N PRO A 24 -12.71 -11.79 11.89
CA PRO A 24 -13.57 -12.40 10.86
C PRO A 24 -14.61 -11.44 10.23
N GLU A 25 -14.85 -10.28 10.86
CA GLU A 25 -15.77 -9.26 10.39
C GLU A 25 -15.26 -8.43 9.20
N TYR A 26 -13.96 -8.50 8.88
CA TYR A 26 -13.37 -7.71 7.80
C TYR A 26 -13.54 -8.36 6.43
N THR A 27 -13.86 -7.53 5.44
CA THR A 27 -13.87 -7.89 4.02
C THR A 27 -12.63 -7.30 3.34
N TYR A 28 -12.04 -8.05 2.43
CA TYR A 28 -10.84 -7.66 1.69
C TYR A 28 -11.20 -7.18 0.29
N LEU A 29 -10.78 -5.96 -0.05
CA LEU A 29 -11.08 -5.32 -1.32
C LEU A 29 -9.83 -5.34 -2.21
N ILE A 30 -9.93 -5.94 -3.40
CA ILE A 30 -8.82 -6.08 -4.34
C ILE A 30 -9.19 -5.37 -5.65
N PRO A 31 -8.82 -4.10 -5.81
CA PRO A 31 -9.04 -3.39 -7.07
C PRO A 31 -8.07 -3.89 -8.13
N VAL A 32 -8.57 -4.10 -9.34
CA VAL A 32 -7.77 -4.50 -10.50
C VAL A 32 -7.96 -3.52 -11.66
N ALA A 33 -6.95 -3.42 -12.53
CA ALA A 33 -6.99 -2.47 -13.63
C ALA A 33 -7.91 -2.90 -14.78
N ASP A 34 -8.01 -4.21 -15.02
CA ASP A 34 -8.71 -4.77 -16.17
C ASP A 34 -9.16 -6.22 -15.96
N LYS A 35 -10.02 -6.70 -16.86
CA LYS A 35 -10.57 -8.05 -16.84
C LYS A 35 -9.48 -9.13 -16.96
N SER A 36 -8.46 -8.92 -17.78
CA SER A 36 -7.35 -9.88 -17.95
C SER A 36 -6.57 -10.08 -16.64
N THR A 37 -6.41 -9.01 -15.86
CA THR A 37 -5.79 -9.06 -14.53
C THR A 37 -6.68 -9.80 -13.53
N MET A 38 -8.01 -9.55 -13.57
CA MET A 38 -8.98 -10.27 -12.73
C MET A 38 -8.94 -11.77 -13.01
N GLU A 39 -9.06 -12.16 -14.28
CA GLU A 39 -9.02 -13.57 -14.71
C GLU A 39 -7.70 -14.24 -14.33
N TYR A 40 -6.56 -13.54 -14.49
CA TYR A 40 -5.25 -14.04 -14.08
C TYR A 40 -5.21 -14.33 -12.57
N ILE A 41 -5.73 -13.42 -11.73
CA ILE A 41 -5.76 -13.61 -10.28
C ILE A 41 -6.65 -14.79 -9.92
N GLN A 42 -7.88 -14.84 -10.44
CA GLN A 42 -8.85 -15.90 -10.14
C GLN A 42 -8.39 -17.29 -10.60
N THR A 43 -7.62 -17.37 -11.70
CA THR A 43 -7.11 -18.64 -12.23
C THR A 43 -5.89 -19.15 -11.46
N ASN A 44 -5.02 -18.25 -10.97
CA ASN A 44 -3.70 -18.63 -10.44
C ASN A 44 -3.60 -18.58 -8.92
N PHE A 45 -4.60 -18.04 -8.21
CA PHE A 45 -4.58 -17.89 -6.76
C PHE A 45 -5.88 -18.35 -6.14
N SER A 46 -5.79 -19.08 -5.04
CA SER A 46 -6.93 -19.47 -4.22
C SER A 46 -7.05 -18.56 -3.00
N PHE A 47 -8.25 -18.13 -2.72
CA PHE A 47 -8.54 -17.28 -1.56
C PHE A 47 -9.31 -18.02 -0.47
N GLU A 48 -9.76 -19.27 -0.71
CA GLU A 48 -10.44 -20.18 0.24
C GLU A 48 -11.16 -19.43 1.38
N ASP A 49 -12.44 -19.49 1.47
CA ASP A 49 -13.27 -18.94 2.56
C ASP A 49 -13.02 -17.47 3.00
N LEU A 50 -12.10 -16.76 2.35
CA LEU A 50 -11.85 -15.35 2.66
C LEU A 50 -12.97 -14.48 2.03
N PRO A 51 -13.55 -13.54 2.78
CA PRO A 51 -14.53 -12.59 2.27
C PRO A 51 -13.85 -11.54 1.38
N ILE A 52 -13.71 -11.85 0.08
CA ILE A 52 -12.97 -11.03 -0.88
C ILE A 52 -13.92 -10.46 -1.93
N ILE A 53 -13.73 -9.20 -2.25
CA ILE A 53 -14.35 -8.53 -3.42
C ILE A 53 -13.21 -8.11 -4.35
N ILE A 54 -13.23 -8.62 -5.57
CA ILE A 54 -12.33 -8.22 -6.66
C ILE A 54 -13.14 -7.47 -7.69
N ASP A 55 -12.77 -6.22 -8.01
CA ASP A 55 -13.48 -5.42 -8.99
C ASP A 55 -12.55 -4.54 -9.81
N ILE A 56 -13.04 -4.10 -10.98
CA ILE A 56 -12.27 -3.39 -12.01
C ILE A 56 -12.46 -1.88 -11.84
N ASN A 57 -11.36 -1.13 -11.90
CA ASN A 57 -11.36 0.34 -11.89
C ASN A 57 -11.98 1.02 -10.65
N CYS A 58 -12.11 0.31 -9.54
CA CYS A 58 -12.73 0.79 -8.29
C CYS A 58 -11.71 1.16 -7.20
N SER A 59 -10.43 1.35 -7.55
CA SER A 59 -9.35 1.61 -6.59
C SER A 59 -9.66 2.77 -5.64
N LYS A 60 -10.16 3.89 -6.16
CA LYS A 60 -10.49 5.08 -5.35
C LYS A 60 -11.66 4.82 -4.43
N ASP A 61 -12.69 4.14 -4.91
CA ASP A 61 -13.88 3.82 -4.13
C ASP A 61 -13.51 2.90 -2.97
N PHE A 62 -12.74 1.83 -3.25
CA PHE A 62 -12.26 0.91 -2.23
C PHE A 62 -11.36 1.60 -1.20
N LEU A 63 -10.44 2.45 -1.63
CA LEU A 63 -9.59 3.21 -0.72
C LEU A 63 -10.39 4.18 0.14
N SER A 64 -11.45 4.81 -0.39
CA SER A 64 -12.25 5.80 0.34
C SER A 64 -13.07 5.21 1.50
N ILE A 65 -13.37 3.90 1.45
CA ILE A 65 -14.13 3.18 2.48
C ILE A 65 -13.25 2.30 3.37
N SER A 66 -11.96 2.19 3.06
CA SER A 66 -11.01 1.37 3.82
C SER A 66 -10.31 2.17 4.90
N LYS A 67 -10.14 1.59 6.09
CA LYS A 67 -9.34 2.19 7.16
C LYS A 67 -7.83 2.04 6.89
N LEU A 68 -7.43 0.91 6.32
CA LEU A 68 -6.04 0.62 5.97
C LEU A 68 -5.94 -0.01 4.58
N SER A 69 -4.77 0.09 3.99
CA SER A 69 -4.46 -0.54 2.69
C SER A 69 -3.07 -1.17 2.70
N VAL A 70 -2.93 -2.33 2.09
CA VAL A 70 -1.63 -2.97 1.86
C VAL A 70 -1.24 -2.71 0.41
N VAL A 71 -0.26 -1.86 0.19
CA VAL A 71 0.02 -1.30 -1.14
C VAL A 71 1.46 -1.55 -1.55
N THR A 72 1.66 -2.02 -2.77
CA THR A 72 3.01 -2.07 -3.36
C THR A 72 3.52 -0.66 -3.62
N SER A 73 4.80 -0.40 -3.31
CA SER A 73 5.42 0.93 -3.46
C SER A 73 5.19 1.52 -4.86
N GLY A 74 4.78 2.79 -4.90
CA GLY A 74 4.46 3.55 -6.11
C GLY A 74 3.48 4.68 -5.83
N THR A 75 2.89 5.26 -6.88
CA THR A 75 1.89 6.35 -6.77
C THR A 75 0.64 5.94 -5.99
N ALA A 76 0.27 4.66 -6.02
CA ALA A 76 -0.86 4.13 -5.27
C ALA A 76 -0.71 4.31 -3.75
N THR A 77 0.51 4.37 -3.20
CA THR A 77 0.74 4.63 -1.78
C THR A 77 0.32 6.04 -1.38
N LEU A 78 0.57 7.01 -2.25
CA LEU A 78 0.15 8.39 -2.03
C LEU A 78 -1.36 8.53 -2.19
N GLU A 79 -1.94 7.89 -3.19
CA GLU A 79 -3.40 7.86 -3.41
C GLU A 79 -4.12 7.28 -2.19
N ALA A 80 -3.65 6.14 -1.66
CA ALA A 80 -4.18 5.54 -0.43
C ALA A 80 -4.12 6.52 0.76
N ALA A 81 -2.96 7.13 0.99
CA ALA A 81 -2.78 8.07 2.10
C ALA A 81 -3.70 9.29 2.00
N ILE A 82 -3.88 9.89 0.81
CA ILE A 82 -4.75 11.06 0.64
C ILE A 82 -6.25 10.71 0.75
N LEU A 83 -6.63 9.50 0.41
CA LEU A 83 -8.02 9.05 0.56
C LEU A 83 -8.37 8.59 1.97
N GLY A 84 -7.36 8.47 2.86
CA GLY A 84 -7.57 8.11 4.27
C GLY A 84 -7.41 6.61 4.56
N ALA A 85 -7.14 5.78 3.53
CA ALA A 85 -6.77 4.38 3.71
C ALA A 85 -5.29 4.30 4.06
N GLU A 86 -4.95 4.28 5.35
CA GLU A 86 -3.56 4.27 5.81
C GLU A 86 -2.72 3.17 5.14
N PRO A 87 -1.69 3.52 4.32
CA PRO A 87 -0.94 2.52 3.58
C PRO A 87 0.09 1.80 4.46
N ILE A 88 0.08 0.47 4.42
CA ILE A 88 1.23 -0.37 4.73
C ILE A 88 1.98 -0.57 3.41
N ILE A 89 3.12 0.08 3.28
CA ILE A 89 3.88 0.13 2.02
C ILE A 89 4.75 -1.10 1.92
N CYS A 90 4.43 -1.97 0.98
CA CYS A 90 5.10 -3.24 0.78
C CYS A 90 5.89 -3.25 -0.52
N TYR A 91 7.09 -3.83 -0.47
CA TYR A 91 7.87 -4.04 -1.67
C TYR A 91 8.75 -5.29 -1.57
N LYS A 92 8.55 -6.21 -2.53
CA LYS A 92 9.34 -7.43 -2.65
C LYS A 92 9.56 -7.73 -4.13
N THR A 93 10.81 -7.79 -4.54
CA THR A 93 11.17 -8.12 -5.94
C THR A 93 12.36 -9.06 -5.98
N ALA A 94 12.40 -9.93 -6.98
CA ALA A 94 13.51 -10.85 -7.23
C ALA A 94 14.76 -10.13 -7.72
N SER A 95 14.60 -9.01 -8.45
CA SER A 95 15.68 -8.11 -8.83
C SER A 95 15.52 -6.81 -8.06
N LEU A 96 16.47 -6.49 -7.20
CA LEU A 96 16.59 -5.15 -6.61
C LEU A 96 16.76 -4.16 -7.77
N ASN A 97 15.68 -3.51 -8.16
CA ASN A 97 15.74 -2.47 -9.17
C ASN A 97 16.74 -1.40 -8.70
N TYR A 98 17.72 -1.07 -9.54
CA TYR A 98 18.72 -0.02 -9.30
C TYR A 98 18.09 1.27 -8.75
N PHE A 99 16.90 1.61 -9.22
CA PHE A 99 16.13 2.76 -8.75
C PHE A 99 15.75 2.69 -7.27
N ILE A 100 15.38 1.52 -6.76
CA ILE A 100 15.03 1.34 -5.34
C ILE A 100 16.28 1.31 -4.48
N ILE A 101 17.34 0.62 -4.95
CA ILE A 101 18.62 0.61 -4.24
C ILE A 101 19.20 2.01 -4.16
N SER A 102 19.24 2.75 -5.27
CA SER A 102 19.78 4.12 -5.31
C SER A 102 18.98 5.07 -4.43
N ARG A 103 17.67 4.83 -4.32
CA ARG A 103 16.79 5.61 -3.45
C ARG A 103 16.97 5.25 -1.97
N MET A 104 17.06 3.96 -1.63
CA MET A 104 17.36 3.50 -0.27
C MET A 104 18.74 3.95 0.23
N LEU A 105 19.71 4.14 -0.67
CA LEU A 105 21.04 4.66 -0.32
C LEU A 105 21.06 6.18 -0.09
N LYS A 106 20.12 6.92 -0.65
CA LYS A 106 20.06 8.39 -0.56
C LYS A 106 19.03 8.89 0.45
N VAL A 107 17.97 8.13 0.71
CA VAL A 107 16.85 8.50 1.58
C VAL A 107 16.40 7.30 2.41
N ASN A 108 15.97 7.56 3.64
CA ASN A 108 15.54 6.52 4.57
C ASN A 108 14.18 5.90 4.22
N ASP A 109 13.42 6.51 3.31
CA ASP A 109 12.07 6.10 2.93
C ASP A 109 11.94 5.92 1.42
N VAL A 110 11.08 4.98 0.98
CA VAL A 110 10.80 4.70 -0.44
C VAL A 110 9.37 5.02 -0.83
N GLY A 111 8.48 5.13 0.13
CA GLY A 111 7.07 5.46 -0.07
C GLY A 111 6.86 6.95 -0.31
N LEU A 112 6.15 7.30 -1.38
CA LEU A 112 5.89 8.70 -1.73
C LEU A 112 5.28 9.53 -0.59
N PRO A 113 4.30 9.04 0.21
CA PRO A 113 3.76 9.85 1.29
C PRO A 113 4.81 10.17 2.37
N ASN A 114 5.69 9.23 2.75
CA ASN A 114 6.75 9.48 3.72
C ASN A 114 7.79 10.47 3.19
N LEU A 115 8.16 10.34 1.91
CA LEU A 115 9.07 11.28 1.24
C LEU A 115 8.52 12.70 1.20
N LEU A 116 7.22 12.85 0.92
CA LEU A 116 6.58 14.17 0.89
C LEU A 116 6.45 14.80 2.27
N LEU A 117 6.25 13.97 3.30
CA LEU A 117 6.15 14.43 4.68
C LEU A 117 7.51 14.68 5.32
N ASP A 118 8.60 14.23 4.68
CA ASP A 118 9.96 14.24 5.23
C ASP A 118 10.04 13.52 6.60
N SER A 119 9.24 12.48 6.74
CA SER A 119 9.14 11.69 7.97
C SER A 119 8.40 10.39 7.71
N ARG A 120 8.82 9.30 8.38
CA ARG A 120 8.16 8.00 8.29
C ARG A 120 6.88 8.00 9.14
N GLN A 121 5.77 8.31 8.49
CA GLN A 121 4.42 8.27 9.08
C GLN A 121 3.68 6.97 8.78
N PHE A 122 4.04 6.31 7.67
CA PHE A 122 3.46 5.05 7.22
C PHE A 122 4.50 3.95 7.22
N PRO A 123 4.16 2.72 7.67
CA PRO A 123 5.10 1.61 7.71
C PRO A 123 5.57 1.21 6.32
N GLU A 124 6.87 0.89 6.19
CA GLU A 124 7.50 0.40 4.96
C GLU A 124 8.13 -0.96 5.21
N LEU A 125 7.57 -1.98 4.61
CA LEU A 125 8.01 -3.36 4.68
C LEU A 125 8.71 -3.76 3.39
N ILE A 126 10.04 -3.72 3.39
CA ILE A 126 10.86 -3.88 2.19
C ILE A 126 11.57 -5.23 2.21
N GLN A 127 11.52 -5.95 1.10
CA GLN A 127 12.23 -7.22 0.86
C GLN A 127 11.97 -8.26 1.97
N LYS A 128 12.97 -8.58 2.80
CA LYS A 128 12.87 -9.58 3.88
C LYS A 128 11.88 -9.18 4.98
N ALA A 129 11.69 -7.89 5.20
CA ALA A 129 10.71 -7.38 6.15
C ALA A 129 9.27 -7.51 5.65
N CYS A 130 9.05 -7.67 4.34
CA CYS A 130 7.72 -7.83 3.75
C CYS A 130 7.22 -9.27 3.94
N THR A 131 6.73 -9.58 5.12
CA THR A 131 6.14 -10.88 5.49
C THR A 131 4.67 -10.71 5.88
N ALA A 132 3.88 -11.79 5.80
CA ALA A 132 2.49 -11.79 6.25
C ALA A 132 2.36 -11.37 7.73
N GLN A 133 3.28 -11.87 8.57
CA GLN A 133 3.32 -11.55 10.00
C GLN A 133 3.62 -10.06 10.24
N SER A 134 4.58 -9.48 9.52
CA SER A 134 4.91 -8.05 9.67
C SER A 134 3.75 -7.17 9.20
N ILE A 135 3.07 -7.53 8.11
CA ILE A 135 1.88 -6.82 7.63
C ILE A 135 0.77 -6.89 8.68
N LEU A 136 0.56 -8.06 9.31
CA LEU A 136 -0.44 -8.23 10.35
C LEU A 136 -0.15 -7.33 11.57
N GLN A 137 1.09 -7.28 12.03
CA GLN A 137 1.50 -6.42 13.15
C GLN A 137 1.21 -4.94 12.86
N GLU A 138 1.57 -4.45 11.68
CA GLU A 138 1.31 -3.06 11.29
C GLU A 138 -0.20 -2.80 11.12
N ALA A 139 -0.95 -3.76 10.58
CA ALA A 139 -2.40 -3.65 10.48
C ALA A 139 -3.06 -3.53 11.85
N GLU A 140 -2.65 -4.33 12.83
CA GLU A 140 -3.15 -4.27 14.21
C GLU A 140 -2.85 -2.91 14.87
N ILE A 141 -1.66 -2.35 14.64
CA ILE A 141 -1.29 -1.01 15.13
C ILE A 141 -2.20 0.06 14.53
N ILE A 142 -2.43 0.01 13.21
CA ILE A 142 -3.29 0.97 12.50
C ILE A 142 -4.76 0.82 12.97
N GLN A 143 -5.23 -0.40 13.17
CA GLN A 143 -6.60 -0.65 13.62
C GLN A 143 -6.86 -0.16 15.04
N ALA A 144 -5.86 -0.25 15.92
CA ALA A 144 -5.96 0.13 17.33
C ALA A 144 -5.90 1.64 17.57
N ARG A 145 -5.41 2.43 16.61
CA ARG A 145 -5.29 3.88 16.76
C ARG A 145 -6.49 4.63 16.18
N ASP A 146 -6.67 5.85 16.65
CA ASP A 146 -7.62 6.80 16.06
C ASP A 146 -7.21 7.17 14.63
N SER A 147 -8.14 7.84 13.90
CA SER A 147 -7.88 8.27 12.52
C SER A 147 -6.65 9.17 12.41
N ASN A 148 -5.91 9.03 11.30
CA ASN A 148 -4.71 9.82 11.02
C ASN A 148 -5.01 11.11 10.23
N ASP A 149 -6.17 11.74 10.52
CA ASP A 149 -6.70 12.88 9.77
C ASP A 149 -5.71 14.04 9.67
N MET A 150 -4.91 14.28 10.72
CA MET A 150 -3.92 15.34 10.72
C MET A 150 -2.84 15.12 9.66
N ILE A 151 -2.35 13.90 9.50
CA ILE A 151 -1.35 13.53 8.48
C ILE A 151 -1.96 13.58 7.08
N VAL A 152 -3.18 13.06 6.93
CA VAL A 152 -3.95 13.11 5.66
C VAL A 152 -4.14 14.55 5.21
N ASN A 153 -4.56 15.44 6.10
CA ASN A 153 -4.75 16.86 5.81
C ASN A 153 -3.43 17.57 5.48
N LYS A 154 -2.34 17.23 6.17
CA LYS A 154 -1.00 17.74 5.84
C LYS A 154 -0.59 17.34 4.41
N LEU A 155 -0.78 16.07 4.02
CA LEU A 155 -0.51 15.61 2.66
C LEU A 155 -1.38 16.33 1.62
N ARG A 156 -2.69 16.45 1.89
CA ARG A 156 -3.62 17.16 1.00
C ARG A 156 -3.20 18.63 0.79
N ASN A 157 -2.77 19.30 1.86
CA ASN A 157 -2.32 20.69 1.80
C ASN A 157 -0.99 20.84 1.03
N LEU A 158 -0.05 19.90 1.17
CA LEU A 158 1.18 19.87 0.39
C LEU A 158 0.93 19.72 -1.12
N LEU A 159 -0.14 18.99 -1.49
CA LEU A 159 -0.51 18.76 -2.88
C LEU A 159 -1.40 19.86 -3.48
N ARG A 160 -1.98 20.74 -2.64
CA ARG A 160 -2.81 21.87 -3.05
C ARG A 160 -2.01 23.18 -3.01
N GLY A 161 -2.18 24.05 -4.02
CA GLY A 161 -1.63 25.41 -4.03
C GLY A 161 -0.09 25.49 -4.02
N LYS A 162 0.49 26.33 -3.15
CA LYS A 162 1.96 26.55 -3.05
C LYS A 162 2.75 25.28 -2.72
N GLY A 163 2.13 24.29 -2.11
CA GLY A 163 2.73 22.99 -1.85
C GLY A 163 3.10 22.22 -3.12
N ARG A 164 2.51 22.54 -4.27
CA ARG A 164 2.81 21.88 -5.55
C ARG A 164 4.25 22.15 -6.00
N GLU A 165 4.75 23.36 -5.82
CA GLU A 165 6.15 23.73 -6.14
C GLU A 165 7.13 23.02 -5.19
N GLU A 166 6.80 22.95 -3.92
CA GLU A 166 7.62 22.23 -2.92
C GLU A 166 7.65 20.72 -3.20
N VAL A 167 6.54 20.13 -3.60
CA VAL A 167 6.47 18.71 -3.99
C VAL A 167 7.35 18.45 -5.22
N VAL A 168 7.26 19.26 -6.26
CA VAL A 168 8.08 19.14 -7.46
C VAL A 168 9.56 19.27 -7.12
N LYS A 169 9.94 20.25 -6.28
CA LYS A 169 11.30 20.43 -5.81
C LYS A 169 11.83 19.22 -5.05
N ARG A 170 11.07 18.65 -4.13
CA ARG A 170 11.46 17.45 -3.36
C ARG A 170 11.60 16.22 -4.25
N ILE A 171 10.70 16.01 -5.21
CA ILE A 171 10.77 14.89 -6.14
C ILE A 171 11.96 15.03 -7.11
N SER A 172 12.31 16.24 -7.53
CA SER A 172 13.45 16.50 -8.43
C SER A 172 14.83 16.35 -7.76
N LEU A 173 14.88 16.36 -6.43
CA LEU A 173 16.11 16.14 -5.65
C LEU A 173 16.37 14.66 -5.33
N LEU A 174 15.44 13.79 -5.69
CA LEU A 174 15.50 12.33 -5.52
C LEU A 174 16.00 11.63 -6.80
#